data_3c153f7a13fc34bff64729d48c5197a4
#
_entry.id   3c153f7a13fc34bff64729d48c5197a4
#
_cell.length_a   1.000
_cell.length_b   1.000
_cell.length_c   1.000
_cell.angle_alpha   90.00
_cell.angle_beta   90.00
_cell.angle_gamma   90.00
#
_symmetry.space_group_name_H-M   'P 1'
#
loop_
_entity.id
_entity.type
_entity.pdbx_description
1 polymer ?
#
loop_
_entity_poly.entity_id
_entity_poly.type
_entity_poly.pdbx_seq_one_letter_code
_entity_poly.pdbx_strand_id
1 'polypeptide(L)'
;MIDKIGQVVFTTNVCLTRFRHRHQCVREMMMGTTKAELECHNLLFDIRRSIRYHNRRRAFFDRLDQSTNMLSVIFGSAAVYGVLEQQYKAVALVAAGAVTVLSAINLVVGSSQRARTHADLARQFIALEKRMVGAVPTEALILEMQSERLSIEAEEPPVLHVLNVLCHNEQMRSMGYPAEQMAKVGFWQRVFAQVFDFQQHKLRSAQS
;
A
#
# COMPACT_ATOMS: atom_id res chain seq x y z
N MET A 1 -33.27 -40.26 -23.27
CA MET A 1 -33.55 -38.89 -22.79
C MET A 1 -33.34 -38.77 -21.28
N ILE A 2 -32.55 -39.66 -20.66
CA ILE A 2 -32.36 -39.76 -19.19
C ILE A 2 -30.89 -39.36 -18.76
N ASP A 3 -29.98 -39.19 -19.73
CA ASP A 3 -28.54 -39.01 -19.44
C ASP A 3 -28.10 -37.56 -19.11
N LYS A 4 -28.92 -36.54 -19.38
CA LYS A 4 -28.54 -35.14 -19.11
C LYS A 4 -28.82 -34.68 -17.67
N ILE A 5 -29.72 -35.35 -16.96
CA ILE A 5 -30.07 -34.98 -15.57
C ILE A 5 -29.00 -35.52 -14.58
N GLY A 6 -28.44 -36.68 -14.87
CA GLY A 6 -27.37 -37.30 -14.04
C GLY A 6 -26.06 -36.51 -14.03
N GLN A 7 -25.68 -35.90 -15.16
CA GLN A 7 -24.44 -35.10 -15.26
C GLN A 7 -24.53 -33.73 -14.53
N VAL A 8 -25.70 -33.10 -14.51
CA VAL A 8 -25.90 -31.81 -13.82
C VAL A 8 -25.87 -31.98 -12.30
N VAL A 9 -26.44 -33.09 -11.79
CA VAL A 9 -26.42 -33.37 -10.34
C VAL A 9 -25.03 -33.79 -9.86
N PHE A 10 -24.23 -34.47 -10.70
CA PHE A 10 -22.90 -34.88 -10.35
C PHE A 10 -21.90 -33.69 -10.32
N THR A 11 -22.03 -32.75 -11.25
CA THR A 11 -21.18 -31.53 -11.30
C THR A 11 -21.50 -30.55 -10.17
N THR A 12 -22.77 -30.40 -9.77
CA THR A 12 -23.16 -29.56 -8.63
C THR A 12 -22.70 -30.16 -7.30
N ASN A 13 -22.78 -31.44 -7.11
CA ASN A 13 -22.28 -32.10 -5.88
C ASN A 13 -20.75 -32.03 -5.75
N VAL A 14 -20.00 -32.17 -6.83
CA VAL A 14 -18.53 -32.05 -6.83
C VAL A 14 -18.11 -30.59 -6.55
N CYS A 15 -18.85 -29.61 -7.02
CA CYS A 15 -18.58 -28.20 -6.74
C CYS A 15 -18.87 -27.83 -5.27
N LEU A 16 -19.98 -28.32 -4.72
CA LEU A 16 -20.37 -28.12 -3.32
C LEU A 16 -19.46 -28.84 -2.31
N THR A 17 -19.00 -30.03 -2.64
CA THR A 17 -18.03 -30.77 -1.80
C THR A 17 -16.66 -30.10 -1.82
N ARG A 18 -16.20 -29.56 -2.95
CA ARG A 18 -14.96 -28.83 -3.06
C ARG A 18 -14.97 -27.50 -2.27
N PHE A 19 -16.12 -26.82 -2.24
CA PHE A 19 -16.32 -25.60 -1.44
C PHE A 19 -16.38 -25.92 0.05
N ARG A 20 -17.06 -26.98 0.45
CA ARG A 20 -17.14 -27.45 1.85
C ARG A 20 -15.78 -27.94 2.37
N HIS A 21 -15.00 -28.62 1.55
CA HIS A 21 -13.63 -29.06 1.89
C HIS A 21 -12.68 -27.88 2.07
N ARG A 22 -12.83 -26.79 1.30
CA ARG A 22 -11.99 -25.60 1.45
C ARG A 22 -12.29 -24.87 2.76
N HIS A 23 -13.55 -24.73 3.15
CA HIS A 23 -13.94 -24.15 4.43
C HIS A 23 -13.59 -25.05 5.63
N GLN A 24 -13.66 -26.36 5.46
CA GLN A 24 -13.30 -27.32 6.49
C GLN A 24 -11.78 -27.38 6.68
N CYS A 25 -10.99 -27.34 5.61
CA CYS A 25 -9.53 -27.27 5.67
C CYS A 25 -9.03 -25.98 6.33
N VAL A 26 -9.66 -24.84 6.05
CA VAL A 26 -9.36 -23.55 6.75
C VAL A 26 -9.76 -23.64 8.23
N ARG A 27 -10.87 -24.29 8.55
CA ARG A 27 -11.35 -24.45 9.94
C ARG A 27 -10.49 -25.46 10.72
N GLU A 28 -10.03 -26.53 10.11
CA GLU A 28 -9.12 -27.52 10.70
C GLU A 28 -7.70 -26.94 10.87
N MET A 29 -7.25 -26.12 9.91
CA MET A 29 -5.99 -25.36 10.03
C MET A 29 -6.05 -24.35 11.20
N MET A 30 -7.20 -23.76 11.48
CA MET A 30 -7.38 -22.86 12.62
C MET A 30 -7.54 -23.60 13.97
N MET A 31 -8.02 -24.83 13.99
CA MET A 31 -8.19 -25.59 15.24
C MET A 31 -6.91 -26.25 15.77
N GLY A 32 -5.84 -26.33 14.92
CA GLY A 32 -4.53 -26.84 15.33
C GLY A 32 -3.47 -25.74 15.58
N THR A 33 -3.82 -24.47 15.34
CA THR A 33 -2.88 -23.35 15.44
C THR A 33 -2.70 -22.96 16.92
N THR A 34 -1.49 -23.01 17.40
CA THR A 34 -1.19 -22.50 18.76
C THR A 34 -1.42 -21.00 18.86
N LYS A 35 -1.67 -20.49 20.07
CA LYS A 35 -1.82 -19.02 20.28
C LYS A 35 -0.63 -18.25 19.71
N ALA A 36 0.58 -18.76 19.90
CA ALA A 36 1.80 -18.16 19.39
C ALA A 36 1.85 -18.12 17.84
N GLU A 37 1.39 -19.15 17.15
CA GLU A 37 1.31 -19.16 15.70
C GLU A 37 0.31 -18.13 15.16
N LEU A 38 -0.84 -17.95 15.82
CA LEU A 38 -1.82 -16.94 15.45
C LEU A 38 -1.28 -15.52 15.65
N GLU A 39 -0.64 -15.27 16.78
CA GLU A 39 0.00 -13.97 17.09
C GLU A 39 1.13 -13.67 16.09
N CYS A 40 1.97 -14.65 15.76
CA CYS A 40 3.01 -14.53 14.75
C CYS A 40 2.42 -14.22 13.36
N HIS A 41 1.33 -14.90 12.98
CA HIS A 41 0.62 -14.63 11.71
C HIS A 41 0.07 -13.20 11.64
N ASN A 42 -0.55 -12.73 12.72
CA ASN A 42 -1.08 -11.36 12.80
C ASN A 42 0.05 -10.32 12.74
N LEU A 43 1.15 -10.57 13.43
CA LEU A 43 2.30 -9.68 13.40
C LEU A 43 2.94 -9.61 12.01
N LEU A 44 3.11 -10.75 11.34
CA LEU A 44 3.57 -10.81 9.95
C LEU A 44 2.61 -10.09 8.98
N PHE A 45 1.30 -10.21 9.20
CA PHE A 45 0.31 -9.48 8.42
C PHE A 45 0.54 -7.96 8.54
N ASP A 46 0.69 -7.46 9.76
CA ASP A 46 0.89 -6.03 10.02
C ASP A 46 2.21 -5.52 9.42
N ILE A 47 3.31 -6.25 9.60
CA ILE A 47 4.62 -5.92 9.04
C ILE A 47 4.54 -5.83 7.50
N ARG A 48 3.94 -6.82 6.84
CA ARG A 48 3.77 -6.83 5.38
C ARG A 48 2.87 -5.69 4.88
N ARG A 49 1.83 -5.33 5.64
CA ARG A 49 1.00 -4.17 5.36
C ARG A 49 1.84 -2.88 5.40
N SER A 50 2.67 -2.69 6.44
CA SER A 50 3.56 -1.53 6.58
C SER A 50 4.59 -1.46 5.46
N ILE A 51 5.19 -2.58 5.05
CA ILE A 51 6.09 -2.64 3.88
C ILE A 51 5.38 -2.14 2.61
N ARG A 52 4.14 -2.59 2.36
CA ARG A 52 3.34 -2.14 1.19
C ARG A 52 3.04 -0.65 1.26
N TYR A 53 2.69 -0.15 2.45
CA TYR A 53 2.41 1.26 2.69
C TYR A 53 3.63 2.13 2.36
N HIS A 54 4.79 1.83 2.94
CA HIS A 54 6.01 2.61 2.71
C HIS A 54 6.51 2.53 1.27
N ASN A 55 6.45 1.37 0.63
CA ASN A 55 6.80 1.25 -0.78
C ASN A 55 5.89 2.08 -1.69
N ARG A 56 4.59 2.18 -1.39
CA ARG A 56 3.67 3.05 -2.14
C ARG A 56 3.95 4.53 -1.91
N ARG A 57 4.24 4.93 -0.66
CA ARG A 57 4.62 6.31 -0.34
C ARG A 57 5.92 6.71 -1.01
N ARG A 58 6.93 5.85 -0.95
CA ARG A 58 8.17 6.02 -1.68
C ARG A 58 7.91 6.25 -3.17
N ALA A 59 7.20 5.33 -3.83
CA ALA A 59 6.92 5.42 -5.26
C ALA A 59 6.14 6.69 -5.64
N PHE A 60 5.26 7.17 -4.77
CA PHE A 60 4.56 8.44 -4.97
C PHE A 60 5.52 9.62 -4.95
N PHE A 61 6.39 9.73 -3.94
CA PHE A 61 7.35 10.82 -3.83
C PHE A 61 8.44 10.78 -4.90
N ASP A 62 8.91 9.59 -5.29
CA ASP A 62 9.84 9.41 -6.40
C ASP A 62 9.24 9.93 -7.72
N ARG A 63 7.97 9.59 -8.00
CA ARG A 63 7.26 10.09 -9.19
C ARG A 63 7.03 11.59 -9.14
N LEU A 64 6.70 12.14 -7.96
CA LEU A 64 6.51 13.57 -7.79
C LEU A 64 7.82 14.32 -8.06
N ASP A 65 8.93 13.86 -7.51
CA ASP A 65 10.26 14.43 -7.72
C ASP A 65 10.66 14.39 -9.21
N GLN A 66 10.52 13.22 -9.86
CA GLN A 66 10.81 13.06 -11.27
C GLN A 66 9.94 13.97 -12.14
N SER A 67 8.64 14.07 -11.84
CA SER A 67 7.71 14.91 -12.61
C SER A 67 8.05 16.39 -12.46
N THR A 68 8.35 16.87 -11.26
CA THR A 68 8.73 18.27 -11.04
C THR A 68 10.04 18.61 -11.71
N ASN A 69 11.04 17.72 -11.66
CA ASN A 69 12.32 17.90 -12.34
C ASN A 69 12.15 17.93 -13.88
N MET A 70 11.37 17.00 -14.44
CA MET A 70 11.08 16.96 -15.88
C MET A 70 10.36 18.24 -16.36
N LEU A 71 9.33 18.68 -15.62
CA LEU A 71 8.61 19.91 -15.95
C LEU A 71 9.51 21.14 -15.84
N SER A 72 10.40 21.20 -14.84
CA SER A 72 11.36 22.28 -14.69
C SER A 72 12.33 22.38 -15.88
N VAL A 73 12.76 21.26 -16.43
CA VAL A 73 13.60 21.23 -17.63
C VAL A 73 12.81 21.71 -18.86
N ILE A 74 11.57 21.24 -19.05
CA ILE A 74 10.71 21.65 -20.17
C ILE A 74 10.45 23.16 -20.12
N PHE A 75 9.97 23.69 -18.99
CA PHE A 75 9.67 25.10 -18.85
C PHE A 75 10.94 25.95 -18.87
N GLY A 76 12.04 25.48 -18.30
CA GLY A 76 13.33 26.17 -18.36
C GLY A 76 13.81 26.32 -19.81
N SER A 77 13.71 25.27 -20.63
CA SER A 77 14.04 25.33 -22.06
C SER A 77 13.14 26.29 -22.82
N ALA A 78 11.83 26.30 -22.55
CA ALA A 78 10.87 27.22 -23.14
C ALA A 78 11.15 28.68 -22.76
N ALA A 79 11.56 28.93 -21.52
CA ALA A 79 11.96 30.26 -21.05
C ALA A 79 13.20 30.77 -21.79
N VAL A 80 14.23 29.95 -21.95
CA VAL A 80 15.45 30.29 -22.72
C VAL A 80 15.11 30.58 -24.17
N TYR A 81 14.33 29.71 -24.84
CA TYR A 81 13.91 29.92 -26.23
C TYR A 81 13.13 31.24 -26.39
N GLY A 82 12.16 31.51 -25.50
CA GLY A 82 11.34 32.73 -25.59
C GLY A 82 12.12 34.02 -25.31
N VAL A 83 13.27 33.96 -24.60
CA VAL A 83 14.18 35.10 -24.45
C VAL A 83 14.99 35.33 -25.71
N LEU A 84 15.45 34.28 -26.37
CA LEU A 84 16.22 34.36 -27.63
C LEU A 84 15.34 34.90 -28.77
N GLU A 85 14.11 34.44 -28.86
CA GLU A 85 13.12 34.87 -29.85
C GLU A 85 12.27 36.03 -29.30
N GLN A 86 12.58 37.24 -29.69
CA GLN A 86 11.98 38.50 -29.13
C GLN A 86 10.45 38.53 -29.16
N GLN A 87 9.81 37.85 -30.09
CA GLN A 87 8.35 37.80 -30.24
C GLN A 87 7.66 36.95 -29.18
N TYR A 88 8.40 36.08 -28.45
CA TYR A 88 7.84 35.13 -27.45
C TYR A 88 8.14 35.51 -26.01
N LYS A 89 8.39 36.78 -25.71
CA LYS A 89 8.70 37.28 -24.35
C LYS A 89 7.64 36.91 -23.30
N ALA A 90 6.35 36.91 -23.66
CA ALA A 90 5.27 36.50 -22.75
C ALA A 90 5.37 35.02 -22.39
N VAL A 91 5.71 34.16 -23.35
CA VAL A 91 5.91 32.73 -23.11
C VAL A 91 7.11 32.51 -22.18
N ALA A 92 8.21 33.24 -22.40
CA ALA A 92 9.39 33.18 -21.53
C ALA A 92 9.06 33.54 -20.08
N LEU A 93 8.27 34.60 -19.87
CA LEU A 93 7.89 35.03 -18.52
C LEU A 93 7.00 34.01 -17.82
N VAL A 94 6.00 33.47 -18.50
CA VAL A 94 5.13 32.41 -17.95
C VAL A 94 5.92 31.15 -17.63
N ALA A 95 6.80 30.72 -18.53
CA ALA A 95 7.65 29.54 -18.33
C ALA A 95 8.60 29.71 -17.14
N ALA A 96 9.25 30.87 -17.02
CA ALA A 96 10.12 31.19 -15.88
C ALA A 96 9.34 31.20 -14.56
N GLY A 97 8.13 31.78 -14.54
CA GLY A 97 7.23 31.74 -13.38
C GLY A 97 6.86 30.31 -12.99
N ALA A 98 6.55 29.46 -13.98
CA ALA A 98 6.24 28.06 -13.74
C ALA A 98 7.43 27.28 -13.11
N VAL A 99 8.65 27.49 -13.61
CA VAL A 99 9.87 26.90 -13.01
C VAL A 99 10.03 27.34 -11.55
N THR A 100 9.83 28.63 -11.29
CA THR A 100 9.96 29.17 -9.93
C THR A 100 8.97 28.51 -8.98
N VAL A 101 7.69 28.37 -9.37
CA VAL A 101 6.65 27.72 -8.58
C VAL A 101 6.96 26.24 -8.36
N LEU A 102 7.36 25.52 -9.42
CA LEU A 102 7.71 24.09 -9.32
C LEU A 102 8.90 23.87 -8.38
N SER A 103 9.92 24.75 -8.47
CA SER A 103 11.10 24.70 -7.59
C SER A 103 10.73 24.97 -6.12
N ALA A 104 9.85 25.96 -5.88
CA ALA A 104 9.36 26.25 -4.55
C ALA A 104 8.55 25.08 -3.96
N ILE A 105 7.66 24.47 -4.74
CA ILE A 105 6.91 23.28 -4.33
C ILE A 105 7.86 22.14 -3.99
N ASN A 106 8.85 21.85 -4.85
CA ASN A 106 9.80 20.76 -4.62
C ASN A 106 10.63 21.00 -3.35
N LEU A 107 11.05 22.23 -3.11
CA LEU A 107 11.78 22.61 -1.89
C LEU A 107 10.94 22.41 -0.62
N VAL A 108 9.69 22.87 -0.62
CA VAL A 108 8.78 22.79 0.54
C VAL A 108 8.35 21.35 0.80
N VAL A 109 8.01 20.61 -0.24
CA VAL A 109 7.55 19.22 -0.11
C VAL A 109 8.71 18.28 0.29
N GLY A 110 9.92 18.55 -0.20
CA GLY A 110 11.09 17.70 0.04
C GLY A 110 10.89 16.28 -0.46
N SER A 111 10.34 16.13 -1.69
CA SER A 111 9.90 14.84 -2.24
C SER A 111 10.99 13.77 -2.19
N SER A 112 12.20 14.09 -2.62
CA SER A 112 13.34 13.16 -2.60
C SER A 112 13.69 12.70 -1.17
N GLN A 113 13.69 13.61 -0.19
CA GLN A 113 13.96 13.25 1.21
C GLN A 113 12.88 12.34 1.78
N ARG A 114 11.60 12.66 1.53
CA ARG A 114 10.48 11.81 1.98
C ARG A 114 10.50 10.44 1.33
N ALA A 115 10.87 10.35 0.04
CA ALA A 115 11.04 9.07 -0.64
C ALA A 115 12.10 8.20 0.05
N ARG A 116 13.25 8.80 0.44
CA ARG A 116 14.32 8.11 1.18
C ARG A 116 13.85 7.63 2.54
N THR A 117 13.20 8.48 3.33
CA THR A 117 12.65 8.10 4.64
C THR A 117 11.71 6.88 4.52
N HIS A 118 10.77 6.88 3.56
CA HIS A 118 9.90 5.74 3.35
C HIS A 118 10.65 4.49 2.81
N ALA A 119 11.72 4.67 2.05
CA ALA A 119 12.58 3.56 1.63
C ALA A 119 13.32 2.93 2.82
N ASP A 120 13.79 3.75 3.76
CA ASP A 120 14.49 3.29 4.96
C ASP A 120 13.54 2.53 5.89
N LEU A 121 12.35 3.08 6.15
CA LEU A 121 11.31 2.40 6.93
C LEU A 121 10.89 1.07 6.29
N ALA A 122 10.68 1.02 4.97
CA ALA A 122 10.39 -0.23 4.28
C ALA A 122 11.50 -1.27 4.47
N ARG A 123 12.77 -0.85 4.43
CA ARG A 123 13.92 -1.75 4.67
C ARG A 123 13.96 -2.29 6.10
N GLN A 124 13.66 -1.46 7.09
CA GLN A 124 13.58 -1.86 8.50
C GLN A 124 12.48 -2.92 8.69
N PHE A 125 11.28 -2.69 8.17
CA PHE A 125 10.20 -3.69 8.21
C PHE A 125 10.53 -4.98 7.45
N ILE A 126 11.22 -4.92 6.32
CA ILE A 126 11.70 -6.10 5.59
C ILE A 126 12.74 -6.87 6.42
N ALA A 127 13.63 -6.18 7.12
CA ALA A 127 14.60 -6.83 8.02
C ALA A 127 13.88 -7.56 9.15
N LEU A 128 12.84 -6.96 9.72
CA LEU A 128 12.00 -7.57 10.74
C LEU A 128 11.26 -8.80 10.21
N GLU A 129 10.64 -8.72 9.01
CA GLU A 129 10.02 -9.86 8.34
C GLU A 129 11.00 -11.02 8.13
N LYS A 130 12.22 -10.72 7.67
CA LYS A 130 13.26 -11.76 7.45
C LYS A 130 13.59 -12.54 8.71
N ARG A 131 13.59 -11.91 9.87
CA ARG A 131 13.86 -12.60 11.16
C ARG A 131 12.71 -13.50 11.58
N MET A 132 11.47 -13.15 11.21
CA MET A 132 10.28 -13.94 11.53
C MET A 132 10.07 -15.12 10.58
N VAL A 133 10.43 -14.95 9.30
CA VAL A 133 10.24 -16.00 8.29
C VAL A 133 11.17 -17.19 8.56
N GLY A 134 10.57 -18.35 8.80
CA GLY A 134 11.31 -19.59 9.09
C GLY A 134 11.73 -19.77 10.55
N ALA A 135 11.45 -18.81 11.42
CA ALA A 135 11.64 -18.97 12.86
C ALA A 135 10.47 -19.76 13.49
N VAL A 136 10.76 -20.52 14.54
CA VAL A 136 9.71 -21.18 15.32
C VAL A 136 8.98 -20.12 16.16
N PRO A 137 7.64 -20.01 16.07
CA PRO A 137 6.87 -19.05 16.82
C PRO A 137 6.94 -19.32 18.32
N THR A 138 7.72 -18.54 19.04
CA THR A 138 7.79 -18.56 20.50
C THR A 138 7.28 -17.26 21.06
N GLU A 139 6.72 -17.26 22.26
CA GLU A 139 6.23 -16.04 22.93
C GLU A 139 7.35 -14.98 23.07
N ALA A 140 8.56 -15.43 23.43
CA ALA A 140 9.72 -14.53 23.54
C ALA A 140 10.07 -13.86 22.20
N LEU A 141 10.08 -14.61 21.11
CA LEU A 141 10.32 -14.06 19.76
C LEU A 141 9.24 -13.05 19.39
N ILE A 142 7.98 -13.35 19.64
CA ILE A 142 6.86 -12.46 19.30
C ILE A 142 6.98 -11.13 20.06
N LEU A 143 7.26 -11.17 21.36
CA LEU A 143 7.46 -9.98 22.19
C LEU A 143 8.65 -9.13 21.70
N GLU A 144 9.76 -9.76 21.36
CA GLU A 144 10.93 -9.08 20.79
C GLU A 144 10.57 -8.38 19.47
N MET A 145 9.92 -9.09 18.55
CA MET A 145 9.54 -8.54 17.24
C MET A 145 8.49 -7.44 17.35
N GLN A 146 7.55 -7.53 18.30
CA GLN A 146 6.58 -6.47 18.60
C GLN A 146 7.28 -5.22 19.13
N SER A 147 8.23 -5.37 20.04
CA SER A 147 9.00 -4.25 20.58
C SER A 147 9.80 -3.53 19.48
N GLU A 148 10.46 -4.29 18.62
CA GLU A 148 11.21 -3.72 17.48
C GLU A 148 10.28 -3.04 16.47
N ARG A 149 9.11 -3.64 16.18
CA ARG A 149 8.09 -3.01 15.35
C ARG A 149 7.66 -1.65 15.91
N LEU A 150 7.36 -1.57 17.21
CA LEU A 150 6.98 -0.32 17.86
C LEU A 150 8.09 0.74 17.79
N SER A 151 9.35 0.32 17.85
CA SER A 151 10.50 1.24 17.68
C SER A 151 10.53 1.82 16.27
N ILE A 152 10.26 1.02 15.24
CA ILE A 152 10.16 1.48 13.85
C ILE A 152 8.95 2.41 13.67
N GLU A 153 7.79 2.03 14.20
CA GLU A 153 6.56 2.83 14.11
C GLU A 153 6.71 4.21 14.79
N ALA A 154 7.55 4.32 15.83
CA ALA A 154 7.82 5.59 16.50
C ALA A 154 8.57 6.60 15.60
N GLU A 155 9.27 6.13 14.58
CA GLU A 155 9.98 6.97 13.59
C GLU A 155 9.09 7.31 12.38
N GLU A 156 7.90 6.71 12.29
CA GLU A 156 7.01 6.90 11.14
C GLU A 156 6.41 8.31 11.10
N PRO A 157 6.37 8.95 9.92
CA PRO A 157 5.56 10.15 9.74
C PRO A 157 4.06 9.80 9.84
N PRO A 158 3.19 10.80 10.06
CA PRO A 158 1.75 10.58 10.16
C PRO A 158 1.19 9.71 9.03
N VAL A 159 0.45 8.69 9.40
CA VAL A 159 -0.08 7.68 8.47
C VAL A 159 -1.37 8.18 7.80
N LEU A 160 -1.45 8.04 6.48
CA LEU A 160 -2.68 8.28 5.73
C LEU A 160 -3.62 7.08 5.86
N HIS A 161 -4.75 7.26 6.55
CA HIS A 161 -5.68 6.18 6.87
C HIS A 161 -6.27 5.50 5.64
N VAL A 162 -6.70 6.26 4.63
CA VAL A 162 -7.25 5.69 3.39
C VAL A 162 -6.23 4.82 2.67
N LEU A 163 -4.98 5.29 2.57
CA LEU A 163 -3.90 4.53 1.96
C LEU A 163 -3.57 3.26 2.76
N ASN A 164 -3.58 3.36 4.09
CA ASN A 164 -3.35 2.21 4.96
C ASN A 164 -4.44 1.13 4.78
N VAL A 165 -5.73 1.54 4.66
CA VAL A 165 -6.83 0.61 4.34
C VAL A 165 -6.65 -0.05 2.97
N LEU A 166 -6.17 0.68 1.96
CA LEU A 166 -5.87 0.09 0.65
C LEU A 166 -4.75 -0.96 0.75
N CYS A 167 -3.70 -0.69 1.51
CA CYS A 167 -2.61 -1.64 1.75
C CYS A 167 -3.08 -2.86 2.56
N HIS A 168 -3.97 -2.65 3.54
CA HIS A 168 -4.60 -3.72 4.29
C HIS A 168 -5.42 -4.65 3.38
N ASN A 169 -6.30 -4.09 2.55
CA ASN A 169 -7.08 -4.87 1.59
C ASN A 169 -6.20 -5.65 0.60
N GLU A 170 -5.09 -5.08 0.17
CA GLU A 170 -4.13 -5.79 -0.69
C GLU A 170 -3.43 -6.92 0.03
N GLN A 171 -3.06 -6.70 1.30
CA GLN A 171 -2.46 -7.74 2.11
C GLN A 171 -3.46 -8.88 2.32
N MET A 172 -4.71 -8.59 2.67
CA MET A 172 -5.78 -9.59 2.78
C MET A 172 -5.93 -10.40 1.47
N ARG A 173 -5.97 -9.70 0.33
CA ARG A 173 -6.08 -10.35 -0.98
C ARG A 173 -4.89 -11.26 -1.28
N SER A 174 -3.67 -10.85 -0.93
CA SER A 174 -2.46 -11.66 -1.14
C SER A 174 -2.45 -12.93 -0.27
N MET A 175 -3.16 -12.92 0.84
CA MET A 175 -3.32 -14.06 1.75
C MET A 175 -4.57 -14.90 1.46
N GLY A 176 -5.34 -14.57 0.40
CA GLY A 176 -6.49 -15.34 -0.05
C GLY A 176 -7.78 -15.08 0.73
N TYR A 177 -7.86 -14.01 1.52
CA TYR A 177 -9.10 -13.62 2.18
C TYR A 177 -10.18 -13.23 1.16
N PRO A 178 -11.46 -13.55 1.42
CA PRO A 178 -12.57 -13.22 0.54
C PRO A 178 -12.80 -11.71 0.46
N ALA A 179 -13.29 -11.24 -0.70
CA ALA A 179 -13.48 -9.82 -0.97
C ALA A 179 -14.53 -9.15 -0.05
N GLU A 180 -15.46 -9.94 0.49
CA GLU A 180 -16.53 -9.51 1.40
C GLU A 180 -15.99 -8.99 2.74
N GLN A 181 -14.81 -9.46 3.15
CA GLN A 181 -14.14 -9.04 4.38
C GLN A 181 -13.29 -7.77 4.18
N MET A 182 -13.14 -7.30 2.95
CA MET A 182 -12.32 -6.13 2.64
C MET A 182 -13.12 -4.84 2.81
N ALA A 183 -12.50 -3.80 3.35
CA ALA A 183 -13.11 -2.49 3.47
C ALA A 183 -13.38 -1.88 2.09
N LYS A 184 -14.60 -1.33 1.90
CA LYS A 184 -14.99 -0.66 0.65
C LYS A 184 -14.39 0.74 0.61
N VAL A 185 -13.55 1.00 -0.40
CA VAL A 185 -12.92 2.31 -0.63
C VAL A 185 -13.49 2.92 -1.90
N GLY A 186 -14.06 4.12 -1.79
CA GLY A 186 -14.65 4.85 -2.91
C GLY A 186 -13.60 5.29 -3.94
N PHE A 187 -14.06 5.61 -5.16
CA PHE A 187 -13.18 6.04 -6.24
C PHE A 187 -12.36 7.29 -5.86
N TRP A 188 -12.98 8.34 -5.37
CA TRP A 188 -12.31 9.58 -4.96
C TRP A 188 -11.36 9.39 -3.78
N GLN A 189 -11.75 8.55 -2.81
CA GLN A 189 -10.86 8.17 -1.71
C GLN A 189 -9.57 7.51 -2.24
N ARG A 190 -9.70 6.63 -3.24
CA ARG A 190 -8.55 5.96 -3.87
C ARG A 190 -7.66 6.93 -4.64
N VAL A 191 -8.25 7.88 -5.38
CA VAL A 191 -7.51 8.89 -6.16
C VAL A 191 -6.68 9.78 -5.22
N PHE A 192 -7.28 10.27 -4.12
CA PHE A 192 -6.62 11.19 -3.20
C PHE A 192 -5.84 10.50 -2.07
N ALA A 193 -5.87 9.17 -1.98
CA ALA A 193 -5.24 8.40 -0.91
C ALA A 193 -3.75 8.70 -0.67
N GLN A 194 -3.05 9.21 -1.68
CA GLN A 194 -1.62 9.54 -1.59
C GLN A 194 -1.36 10.97 -1.11
N VAL A 195 -2.35 11.86 -1.17
CA VAL A 195 -2.18 13.28 -0.88
C VAL A 195 -2.78 13.64 0.47
N PHE A 196 -4.01 13.20 0.75
CA PHE A 196 -4.72 13.46 2.00
C PHE A 196 -5.85 12.46 2.24
N ASP A 197 -6.28 12.35 3.49
CA ASP A 197 -7.37 11.46 3.92
C ASP A 197 -8.74 12.04 3.56
N PHE A 198 -9.23 11.72 2.37
CA PHE A 198 -10.53 12.17 1.89
C PHE A 198 -11.66 11.31 2.48
N GLN A 199 -12.57 11.94 3.24
CA GLN A 199 -13.75 11.28 3.83
C GLN A 199 -13.43 9.98 4.60
N GLN A 200 -12.38 9.96 5.38
CA GLN A 200 -11.97 8.78 6.17
C GLN A 200 -13.09 8.23 7.07
N HIS A 201 -14.01 9.10 7.56
CA HIS A 201 -15.15 8.70 8.38
C HIS A 201 -16.15 7.76 7.66
N LYS A 202 -16.10 7.69 6.33
CA LYS A 202 -16.91 6.77 5.52
C LYS A 202 -16.27 5.39 5.33
N LEU A 203 -15.04 5.22 5.78
CA LEU A 203 -14.37 3.92 5.82
C LEU A 203 -15.00 3.09 6.94
N ARG A 204 -16.15 2.49 6.70
CA ARG A 204 -16.71 1.50 7.63
C ARG A 204 -15.90 0.22 7.48
N SER A 205 -15.36 -0.26 8.61
CA SER A 205 -14.82 -1.60 8.71
C SER A 205 -15.91 -2.59 8.30
N ALA A 206 -15.55 -3.64 7.56
CA ALA A 206 -16.43 -4.78 7.33
C ALA A 206 -16.69 -5.60 8.62
N GLN A 207 -16.32 -5.03 9.77
CA GLN A 207 -16.46 -5.57 11.11
C GLN A 207 -17.60 -4.83 11.83
N SER A 208 -18.81 -5.22 11.51
CA SER A 208 -19.98 -5.05 12.39
C SER A 208 -20.93 -6.20 12.13
#